data_814bbc718198e8dfc27a630fdbf2e485
#
_entry.id   814bbc718198e8dfc27a630fdbf2e485
#
_cell.length_a   1.000
_cell.length_b   1.000
_cell.length_c   1.000
_cell.angle_alpha   90.00
_cell.angle_beta   90.00
_cell.angle_gamma   90.00
#
_symmetry.space_group_name_H-M   'P 1'
#
loop_
_entity.id
_entity.type
_entity.pdbx_description
1 polymer ?
#
loop_
_entity_poly.entity_id
_entity_poly.type
_entity_poly.pdbx_seq_one_letter_code
_entity_poly.pdbx_strand_id
1 'polypeptide(L)'
;MSRTHARDNDMALKKEGPEFDHDDEVLLLEPGIMLDELSADEQSSLRATPKATTSFSSKQHKHIDYTRALDATQLYLNEIGFSPLLTPEEEVHFARLAQKGDPAGRKRMIESNLRLVVKIARRYVNRGLSLLDLIEEGNLGLIRAVEKFDPERGFRFSTYATWWIRQTIERAIMNQTRTIRLPIHVVKELNVYLRAARELTHKLDHEPSPEEIANLLEKPVAEVKRMLGLNERVTSVDVSLGPDSDKTLLDTLTDDRPTDPCELLQDDDLSESIDQWLSELTDKQREVVIRRFGLRGHESSTLEEVGQEIGLTRERVRQIQVEALKRLREILEKNGLSSDALFQ
;
A
#
# COMPACT_ATOMS: atom_id res chain seq x y z
N MET A 1 49.52 54.18 22.10
CA MET A 1 49.58 53.46 20.83
C MET A 1 48.99 52.06 21.09
N SER A 2 47.70 51.91 20.82
CA SER A 2 47.04 50.63 20.96
C SER A 2 45.95 50.56 19.92
N ARG A 3 46.11 49.69 18.92
CA ARG A 3 45.13 49.42 17.86
C ARG A 3 44.17 48.33 18.34
N THR A 4 42.91 48.68 18.46
CA THR A 4 41.79 47.80 18.69
C THR A 4 41.41 47.14 17.40
N HIS A 5 41.47 45.82 17.34
CA HIS A 5 40.91 45.00 16.27
C HIS A 5 39.41 44.78 16.54
N ALA A 6 38.58 45.31 15.65
CA ALA A 6 37.18 44.93 15.52
C ALA A 6 37.12 43.48 14.93
N ARG A 7 36.48 42.58 15.62
CA ARG A 7 36.08 41.28 15.09
C ARG A 7 34.68 41.38 14.52
N ASP A 8 34.61 41.25 13.22
CA ASP A 8 33.36 41.10 12.51
C ASP A 8 32.69 39.78 12.93
N ASN A 9 31.52 39.92 13.49
CA ASN A 9 30.62 38.80 13.85
C ASN A 9 29.78 38.47 12.61
N ASP A 10 30.28 37.58 11.76
CA ASP A 10 29.47 36.90 10.74
C ASP A 10 28.51 35.95 11.43
N MET A 11 27.34 36.46 11.76
CA MET A 11 26.20 35.64 12.15
C MET A 11 25.63 34.98 10.91
N ALA A 12 26.13 33.79 10.59
CA ALA A 12 25.52 32.90 9.64
C ALA A 12 24.11 32.53 10.15
N LEU A 13 23.09 33.15 9.57
CA LEU A 13 21.69 32.76 9.71
C LEU A 13 21.52 31.34 9.18
N LYS A 14 21.54 30.37 10.09
CA LYS A 14 21.04 29.04 9.81
C LYS A 14 19.58 29.19 9.40
N LYS A 15 19.27 28.88 8.15
CA LYS A 15 17.91 28.69 7.66
C LYS A 15 17.33 27.44 8.35
N GLU A 16 16.73 27.64 9.48
CA GLU A 16 15.91 26.61 10.10
C GLU A 16 14.65 26.44 9.24
N GLY A 17 14.44 25.25 8.71
CA GLY A 17 13.22 24.87 8.03
C GLY A 17 12.05 24.84 9.03
N PRO A 18 10.81 24.65 8.57
CA PRO A 18 9.65 24.58 9.47
C PRO A 18 9.85 23.48 10.52
N GLU A 19 9.65 23.81 11.82
CA GLU A 19 9.57 22.83 12.89
C GLU A 19 8.37 21.90 12.65
N PHE A 20 8.63 20.59 12.64
CA PHE A 20 7.65 19.53 12.46
C PHE A 20 7.44 18.82 13.79
N ASP A 21 6.20 18.43 14.09
CA ASP A 21 5.90 17.55 15.23
C ASP A 21 6.61 16.20 15.06
N HIS A 22 7.03 15.57 16.15
CA HIS A 22 7.83 14.35 16.17
C HIS A 22 7.22 13.18 15.37
N ASP A 23 5.90 13.15 15.21
CA ASP A 23 5.19 12.15 14.40
C ASP A 23 5.30 12.40 12.87
N ASP A 24 5.60 13.64 12.46
CA ASP A 24 5.79 14.04 11.06
C ASP A 24 7.25 13.81 10.57
N GLU A 25 8.22 13.69 11.49
CA GLU A 25 9.66 13.56 11.18
C GLU A 25 10.03 12.21 10.52
N VAL A 26 9.21 11.17 10.74
CA VAL A 26 9.40 9.85 10.12
C VAL A 26 9.10 9.86 8.61
N LEU A 27 8.55 10.93 8.07
CA LEU A 27 8.05 11.05 6.69
C LEU A 27 8.88 11.98 5.79
N LEU A 28 10.04 12.45 6.24
CA LEU A 28 10.95 13.25 5.40
C LEU A 28 11.54 12.38 4.28
N LEU A 29 10.81 12.25 3.18
CA LEU A 29 11.40 11.94 1.88
C LEU A 29 12.24 13.15 1.46
N GLU A 30 13.53 12.94 1.30
CA GLU A 30 14.37 13.97 0.67
C GLU A 30 13.74 14.39 -0.66
N PRO A 31 13.70 15.70 -0.99
CA PRO A 31 12.99 16.24 -2.17
C PRO A 31 13.50 15.73 -3.52
N GLY A 32 14.55 14.91 -3.54
CA GLY A 32 15.25 14.46 -4.74
C GLY A 32 14.81 13.11 -5.32
N ILE A 33 13.95 12.36 -4.66
CA ILE A 33 13.78 10.93 -5.01
C ILE A 33 12.88 10.68 -6.22
N MET A 34 12.05 11.64 -6.65
CA MET A 34 11.11 11.47 -7.77
C MET A 34 11.15 12.57 -8.86
N LEU A 35 12.16 13.40 -8.91
CA LEU A 35 12.17 14.55 -9.83
C LEU A 35 13.00 14.36 -11.11
N ASP A 36 13.72 13.24 -11.28
CA ASP A 36 14.68 13.09 -12.39
C ASP A 36 14.09 12.58 -13.72
N GLU A 37 12.77 12.43 -13.86
CA GLU A 37 12.17 11.93 -15.10
C GLU A 37 11.49 13.02 -15.98
N LEU A 38 11.76 14.29 -15.74
CA LEU A 38 11.29 15.34 -16.66
C LEU A 38 12.40 15.68 -17.66
N SER A 39 12.21 15.31 -18.94
CA SER A 39 13.09 15.66 -20.04
C SER A 39 13.29 17.19 -20.16
N ALA A 40 14.49 17.58 -20.57
CA ALA A 40 14.89 18.99 -20.73
C ALA A 40 13.96 19.81 -21.65
N ASP A 41 13.17 19.16 -22.49
CA ASP A 41 12.23 19.80 -23.43
C ASP A 41 10.96 20.34 -22.75
N GLU A 42 10.55 19.80 -21.61
CA GLU A 42 9.37 20.33 -20.88
C GLU A 42 9.69 21.57 -20.05
N GLN A 43 10.97 21.80 -19.73
CA GLN A 43 11.38 23.00 -19.01
C GLN A 43 11.40 24.25 -19.89
N SER A 44 11.51 24.12 -21.21
CA SER A 44 11.54 25.25 -22.14
C SER A 44 10.15 25.82 -22.45
N SER A 45 9.09 25.01 -22.38
CA SER A 45 7.71 25.44 -22.68
C SER A 45 7.08 26.32 -21.58
N LEU A 46 7.69 26.35 -20.38
CA LEU A 46 7.18 27.12 -19.23
C LEU A 46 7.68 28.55 -19.15
N ARG A 47 8.55 28.99 -20.08
CA ARG A 47 9.12 30.35 -20.10
C ARG A 47 8.44 31.33 -21.05
N ALA A 48 7.46 30.89 -21.84
CA ALA A 48 6.74 31.76 -22.75
C ALA A 48 5.60 32.52 -22.05
N THR A 49 5.84 33.78 -21.70
CA THR A 49 4.79 34.72 -21.28
C THR A 49 3.98 35.13 -22.52
N PRO A 50 2.66 34.98 -22.57
CA PRO A 50 1.88 35.58 -23.64
C PRO A 50 1.74 37.09 -23.39
N LYS A 51 2.21 37.90 -24.36
CA LYS A 51 1.94 39.34 -24.42
C LYS A 51 0.43 39.54 -24.60
N ALA A 52 -0.12 40.38 -23.74
CA ALA A 52 -1.50 40.82 -23.83
C ALA A 52 -1.69 41.67 -25.10
N THR A 53 -2.60 41.29 -25.97
CA THR A 53 -3.25 42.15 -26.94
C THR A 53 -4.73 42.13 -26.68
N THR A 54 -5.21 43.25 -26.14
CA THR A 54 -6.61 43.61 -25.99
C THR A 54 -7.25 43.83 -27.34
N SER A 55 -8.34 43.08 -27.63
CA SER A 55 -9.39 43.58 -28.49
C SER A 55 -10.74 43.06 -27.99
N PHE A 56 -11.52 43.97 -27.47
CA PHE A 56 -12.95 43.78 -27.17
C PHE A 56 -13.71 43.57 -28.48
N SER A 57 -14.41 42.47 -28.61
CA SER A 57 -15.49 42.33 -29.58
C SER A 57 -16.63 41.53 -28.99
N SER A 58 -17.79 42.14 -29.10
CA SER A 58 -19.14 41.83 -28.68
C SER A 58 -19.62 40.40 -28.73
N LYS A 59 -20.31 40.06 -27.64
CA LYS A 59 -21.47 39.19 -27.47
C LYS A 59 -21.95 38.36 -28.69
N GLN A 60 -21.65 37.09 -28.71
CA GLN A 60 -22.50 36.06 -29.23
C GLN A 60 -22.74 35.01 -28.13
N HIS A 61 -24.01 34.90 -27.69
CA HIS A 61 -24.50 33.76 -26.91
C HIS A 61 -24.34 32.53 -27.80
N LYS A 62 -23.26 31.79 -27.61
CA LYS A 62 -23.17 30.41 -28.14
C LYS A 62 -24.09 29.56 -27.29
N HIS A 63 -25.13 29.04 -27.94
CA HIS A 63 -25.94 27.93 -27.49
C HIS A 63 -24.95 26.81 -27.12
N ILE A 64 -24.78 26.51 -25.84
CA ILE A 64 -23.97 25.39 -25.37
C ILE A 64 -24.81 24.14 -25.63
N ASP A 65 -24.37 23.34 -26.58
CA ASP A 65 -24.93 22.01 -26.79
C ASP A 65 -24.71 21.17 -25.53
N TYR A 66 -25.77 20.98 -24.78
CA TYR A 66 -25.80 20.16 -23.54
C TYR A 66 -25.61 18.64 -23.76
N THR A 67 -25.30 18.21 -24.98
CA THR A 67 -25.10 16.81 -25.35
C THR A 67 -23.65 16.32 -25.23
N ARG A 68 -22.69 17.19 -24.95
CA ARG A 68 -21.34 16.73 -24.57
C ARG A 68 -21.37 16.40 -23.11
N ALA A 69 -21.19 15.12 -22.76
CA ALA A 69 -20.94 14.68 -21.39
C ALA A 69 -19.84 15.57 -20.81
N LEU A 70 -20.24 16.49 -19.90
CA LEU A 70 -19.30 17.40 -19.26
C LEU A 70 -18.36 16.54 -18.44
N ASP A 71 -17.10 16.47 -18.85
CA ASP A 71 -16.05 15.80 -18.09
C ASP A 71 -15.99 16.44 -16.69
N ALA A 72 -16.11 15.61 -15.66
CA ALA A 72 -16.07 16.05 -14.26
C ALA A 72 -14.82 16.89 -13.98
N THR A 73 -13.70 16.55 -14.61
CA THR A 73 -12.44 17.29 -14.54
C THR A 73 -12.60 18.71 -15.05
N GLN A 74 -13.29 18.87 -16.20
CA GLN A 74 -13.49 20.19 -16.82
C GLN A 74 -14.45 21.05 -15.99
N LEU A 75 -15.49 20.47 -15.40
CA LEU A 75 -16.40 21.18 -14.50
C LEU A 75 -15.63 21.71 -13.27
N TYR A 76 -14.86 20.87 -12.62
CA TYR A 76 -14.05 21.25 -11.47
C TYR A 76 -13.06 22.37 -11.83
N LEU A 77 -12.32 22.23 -12.92
CA LEU A 77 -11.36 23.24 -13.37
C LEU A 77 -12.00 24.60 -13.68
N ASN A 78 -13.20 24.61 -14.22
CA ASN A 78 -13.96 25.83 -14.47
C ASN A 78 -14.37 26.49 -13.14
N GLU A 79 -14.88 25.71 -12.19
CA GLU A 79 -15.37 26.23 -10.90
C GLU A 79 -14.25 26.86 -10.07
N ILE A 80 -13.08 26.20 -9.94
CA ILE A 80 -11.93 26.75 -9.21
C ILE A 80 -11.36 28.02 -9.87
N GLY A 81 -11.65 28.23 -11.16
CA GLY A 81 -11.21 29.40 -11.91
C GLY A 81 -11.88 30.72 -11.46
N PHE A 82 -13.05 30.66 -10.84
CA PHE A 82 -13.79 31.84 -10.39
C PHE A 82 -13.19 32.52 -9.15
N SER A 83 -12.46 31.76 -8.31
CA SER A 83 -11.85 32.32 -7.11
C SER A 83 -10.63 33.18 -7.44
N PRO A 84 -10.62 34.51 -7.13
CA PRO A 84 -9.46 35.34 -7.39
C PRO A 84 -8.28 34.97 -6.48
N LEU A 85 -7.07 35.17 -7.00
CA LEU A 85 -5.83 34.97 -6.24
C LEU A 85 -5.70 36.03 -5.14
N LEU A 86 -5.09 35.64 -4.02
CA LEU A 86 -4.82 36.56 -2.92
C LEU A 86 -3.52 37.32 -3.14
N THR A 87 -3.52 38.60 -2.72
CA THR A 87 -2.31 39.37 -2.56
C THR A 87 -1.53 38.94 -1.32
N PRO A 88 -0.22 39.28 -1.20
CA PRO A 88 0.55 38.93 0.01
C PRO A 88 -0.06 39.47 1.31
N GLU A 89 -0.66 40.66 1.27
CA GLU A 89 -1.33 41.29 2.42
C GLU A 89 -2.60 40.58 2.80
N GLU A 90 -3.38 40.17 1.79
CA GLU A 90 -4.60 39.37 1.99
C GLU A 90 -4.27 37.95 2.51
N GLU A 91 -3.18 37.32 2.05
CA GLU A 91 -2.72 36.04 2.58
C GLU A 91 -2.47 36.12 4.09
N VAL A 92 -1.76 37.18 4.55
CA VAL A 92 -1.51 37.41 5.98
C VAL A 92 -2.79 37.65 6.75
N HIS A 93 -3.69 38.49 6.18
CA HIS A 93 -4.95 38.85 6.83
C HIS A 93 -5.84 37.60 7.02
N PHE A 94 -6.09 36.83 5.97
CA PHE A 94 -6.94 35.64 6.04
C PHE A 94 -6.28 34.50 6.83
N ALA A 95 -4.95 34.39 6.81
CA ALA A 95 -4.24 33.43 7.65
C ALA A 95 -4.43 33.73 9.15
N ARG A 96 -4.33 35.00 9.55
CA ARG A 96 -4.62 35.41 10.95
C ARG A 96 -6.06 35.15 11.37
N LEU A 97 -7.03 35.33 10.44
CA LEU A 97 -8.43 34.98 10.70
C LEU A 97 -8.60 33.46 10.85
N ALA A 98 -7.98 32.66 9.99
CA ALA A 98 -8.02 31.21 10.06
C ALA A 98 -7.43 30.68 11.37
N GLN A 99 -6.30 31.23 11.85
CA GLN A 99 -5.71 30.90 13.16
C GLN A 99 -6.63 31.21 14.34
N LYS A 100 -7.45 32.26 14.23
CA LYS A 100 -8.49 32.61 15.25
C LYS A 100 -9.72 31.69 15.19
N GLY A 101 -9.75 30.74 14.24
CA GLY A 101 -10.87 29.80 14.07
C GLY A 101 -12.01 30.34 13.22
N ASP A 102 -11.83 31.46 12.51
CA ASP A 102 -12.87 31.99 11.62
C ASP A 102 -13.04 31.11 10.38
N PRO A 103 -14.23 30.48 10.19
CA PRO A 103 -14.48 29.61 9.05
C PRO A 103 -14.47 30.35 7.72
N ALA A 104 -14.80 31.65 7.68
CA ALA A 104 -14.80 32.44 6.45
C ALA A 104 -13.36 32.68 5.98
N GLY A 105 -12.45 33.04 6.89
CA GLY A 105 -11.03 33.23 6.60
C GLY A 105 -10.39 31.91 6.10
N ARG A 106 -10.67 30.77 6.79
CA ARG A 106 -10.20 29.43 6.38
C ARG A 106 -10.71 29.06 4.99
N LYS A 107 -12.02 29.21 4.74
CA LYS A 107 -12.64 28.93 3.44
C LYS A 107 -11.97 29.73 2.31
N ARG A 108 -11.78 31.03 2.52
CA ARG A 108 -11.18 31.92 1.54
C ARG A 108 -9.73 31.54 1.20
N MET A 109 -8.92 31.17 2.22
CA MET A 109 -7.56 30.68 2.03
C MET A 109 -7.50 29.41 1.19
N ILE A 110 -8.42 28.46 1.42
CA ILE A 110 -8.48 27.20 0.68
C ILE A 110 -8.89 27.46 -0.77
N GLU A 111 -10.04 28.13 -1.01
CA GLU A 111 -10.61 28.34 -2.35
C GLU A 111 -9.65 29.08 -3.29
N SER A 112 -8.96 30.09 -2.78
CA SER A 112 -8.02 30.89 -3.58
C SER A 112 -6.76 30.11 -3.99
N ASN A 113 -6.45 29.00 -3.30
CA ASN A 113 -5.25 28.20 -3.54
C ASN A 113 -5.50 26.84 -4.21
N LEU A 114 -6.76 26.49 -4.56
CA LEU A 114 -7.07 25.24 -5.26
C LEU A 114 -6.33 25.10 -6.60
N ARG A 115 -6.12 26.21 -7.31
CA ARG A 115 -5.35 26.23 -8.57
C ARG A 115 -3.88 25.79 -8.37
N LEU A 116 -3.30 26.06 -7.19
CA LEU A 116 -1.95 25.61 -6.85
C LEU A 116 -1.92 24.08 -6.71
N VAL A 117 -2.95 23.50 -6.08
CA VAL A 117 -3.07 22.03 -5.95
C VAL A 117 -3.09 21.37 -7.33
N VAL A 118 -3.93 21.86 -8.24
CA VAL A 118 -4.01 21.32 -9.62
C VAL A 118 -2.67 21.40 -10.34
N LYS A 119 -1.95 22.52 -10.20
CA LYS A 119 -0.62 22.70 -10.82
C LYS A 119 0.38 21.67 -10.32
N ILE A 120 0.33 21.32 -9.02
CA ILE A 120 1.21 20.32 -8.42
C ILE A 120 0.74 18.91 -8.82
N ALA A 121 -0.55 18.59 -8.70
CA ALA A 121 -1.12 17.27 -9.01
C ALA A 121 -0.83 16.82 -10.45
N ARG A 122 -0.85 17.74 -11.43
CA ARG A 122 -0.54 17.45 -12.83
C ARG A 122 0.85 16.82 -13.04
N ARG A 123 1.82 17.05 -12.16
CA ARG A 123 3.15 16.46 -12.24
C ARG A 123 3.19 14.98 -11.81
N TYR A 124 2.12 14.50 -11.16
CA TYR A 124 1.99 13.13 -10.65
C TYR A 124 1.03 12.29 -11.48
N VAL A 125 0.50 12.81 -12.57
CA VAL A 125 -0.34 12.06 -13.51
C VAL A 125 0.46 10.87 -14.08
N ASN A 126 -0.24 9.76 -14.38
CA ASN A 126 0.34 8.50 -14.88
C ASN A 126 1.17 7.70 -13.85
N ARG A 127 1.01 7.99 -12.55
CA ARG A 127 1.67 7.24 -11.47
C ARG A 127 0.74 6.28 -10.74
N GLY A 128 -0.38 5.90 -11.37
CA GLY A 128 -1.32 4.89 -10.86
C GLY A 128 -2.57 5.44 -10.18
N LEU A 129 -2.71 6.78 -10.02
CA LEU A 129 -3.93 7.44 -9.56
C LEU A 129 -4.49 8.36 -10.64
N SER A 130 -5.82 8.55 -10.65
CA SER A 130 -6.48 9.50 -11.53
C SER A 130 -6.12 10.95 -11.15
N LEU A 131 -6.24 11.90 -12.12
CA LEU A 131 -5.96 13.31 -11.83
C LEU A 131 -6.88 13.86 -10.73
N LEU A 132 -8.16 13.46 -10.71
CA LEU A 132 -9.10 13.92 -9.70
C LEU A 132 -8.73 13.39 -8.31
N ASP A 133 -8.36 12.13 -8.18
CA ASP A 133 -7.89 11.56 -6.91
C ASP A 133 -6.63 12.27 -6.38
N LEU A 134 -5.67 12.57 -7.28
CA LEU A 134 -4.48 13.32 -6.94
C LEU A 134 -4.80 14.74 -6.45
N ILE A 135 -5.82 15.39 -7.04
CA ILE A 135 -6.28 16.72 -6.64
C ILE A 135 -6.92 16.64 -5.25
N GLU A 136 -7.78 15.66 -5.00
CA GLU A 136 -8.44 15.53 -3.69
C GLU A 136 -7.45 15.23 -2.56
N GLU A 137 -6.49 14.35 -2.78
CA GLU A 137 -5.40 14.13 -1.84
C GLU A 137 -4.55 15.39 -1.62
N GLY A 138 -4.29 16.14 -2.71
CA GLY A 138 -3.61 17.44 -2.64
C GLY A 138 -4.41 18.48 -1.86
N ASN A 139 -5.75 18.49 -1.98
CA ASN A 139 -6.65 19.35 -1.22
C ASN A 139 -6.58 19.08 0.28
N LEU A 140 -6.47 17.80 0.69
CA LEU A 140 -6.23 17.45 2.09
C LEU A 140 -4.90 18.03 2.60
N GLY A 141 -3.86 18.00 1.76
CA GLY A 141 -2.58 18.65 2.05
C GLY A 141 -2.70 20.16 2.17
N LEU A 142 -3.46 20.82 1.29
CA LEU A 142 -3.72 22.26 1.34
C LEU A 142 -4.46 22.65 2.64
N ILE A 143 -5.47 21.87 3.05
CA ILE A 143 -6.22 22.12 4.28
C ILE A 143 -5.29 22.10 5.50
N ARG A 144 -4.42 21.09 5.61
CA ARG A 144 -3.41 21.01 6.67
C ARG A 144 -2.43 22.19 6.62
N ALA A 145 -2.02 22.60 5.41
CA ALA A 145 -1.16 23.74 5.26
C ALA A 145 -1.81 25.04 5.77
N VAL A 146 -3.10 25.26 5.52
CA VAL A 146 -3.85 26.42 6.04
C VAL A 146 -3.93 26.41 7.56
N GLU A 147 -4.12 25.26 8.17
CA GLU A 147 -4.20 25.10 9.64
C GLU A 147 -2.87 25.36 10.35
N LYS A 148 -1.76 24.94 9.73
CA LYS A 148 -0.41 25.03 10.34
C LYS A 148 0.42 26.24 9.85
N PHE A 149 -0.09 27.07 8.96
CA PHE A 149 0.65 28.20 8.39
C PHE A 149 0.77 29.36 9.39
N ASP A 150 2.00 29.84 9.57
CA ASP A 150 2.31 31.00 10.40
C ASP A 150 2.67 32.20 9.48
N PRO A 151 1.80 33.24 9.40
CA PRO A 151 2.02 34.41 8.58
C PRO A 151 3.15 35.33 9.10
N GLU A 152 3.51 35.24 10.39
CA GLU A 152 4.52 36.13 11.00
C GLU A 152 5.95 35.77 10.58
N ARG A 153 6.17 34.58 10.01
CA ARG A 153 7.48 34.14 9.50
C ARG A 153 7.91 34.85 8.19
N GLY A 154 7.06 35.64 7.58
CA GLY A 154 7.39 36.46 6.39
C GLY A 154 7.50 35.70 5.07
N PHE A 155 7.18 34.37 5.05
CA PHE A 155 7.17 33.57 3.83
C PHE A 155 5.79 33.58 3.16
N ARG A 156 5.79 33.43 1.82
CA ARG A 156 4.54 33.26 1.07
C ARG A 156 3.87 31.93 1.41
N PHE A 157 2.54 31.96 1.54
CA PHE A 157 1.74 30.75 1.79
C PHE A 157 2.00 29.64 0.76
N SER A 158 2.12 30.00 -0.53
CA SER A 158 2.34 29.04 -1.61
C SER A 158 3.63 28.20 -1.43
N THR A 159 4.68 28.77 -0.84
CA THR A 159 5.93 28.07 -0.57
C THR A 159 5.74 26.96 0.49
N TYR A 160 5.02 27.29 1.56
CA TYR A 160 4.70 26.35 2.63
C TYR A 160 3.69 25.29 2.19
N ALA A 161 2.60 25.69 1.53
CA ALA A 161 1.56 24.81 1.04
C ALA A 161 2.08 23.78 0.02
N THR A 162 3.02 24.17 -0.84
CA THR A 162 3.60 23.25 -1.84
C THR A 162 4.23 22.02 -1.19
N TRP A 163 4.86 22.18 -0.03
CA TRP A 163 5.44 21.03 0.70
C TRP A 163 4.34 20.08 1.19
N TRP A 164 3.31 20.59 1.85
CA TRP A 164 2.20 19.77 2.35
C TRP A 164 1.41 19.06 1.25
N ILE A 165 1.10 19.79 0.16
CA ILE A 165 0.40 19.24 -1.00
C ILE A 165 1.20 18.08 -1.61
N ARG A 166 2.50 18.29 -1.84
CA ARG A 166 3.39 17.26 -2.38
C ARG A 166 3.46 16.05 -1.47
N GLN A 167 3.70 16.25 -0.20
CA GLN A 167 3.81 15.20 0.80
C GLN A 167 2.55 14.32 0.86
N THR A 168 1.36 14.95 0.81
CA THR A 168 0.09 14.22 0.87
C THR A 168 -0.14 13.40 -0.41
N ILE A 169 0.13 13.98 -1.58
CA ILE A 169 0.03 13.29 -2.88
C ILE A 169 0.99 12.10 -2.93
N GLU A 170 2.25 12.26 -2.58
CA GLU A 170 3.25 11.19 -2.59
C GLU A 170 2.87 10.07 -1.62
N ARG A 171 2.37 10.41 -0.44
CA ARG A 171 1.86 9.44 0.53
C ARG A 171 0.65 8.67 0.00
N ALA A 172 -0.27 9.34 -0.68
CA ALA A 172 -1.43 8.71 -1.32
C ALA A 172 -1.01 7.73 -2.42
N ILE A 173 -0.08 8.12 -3.29
CA ILE A 173 0.49 7.25 -4.32
C ILE A 173 1.10 5.98 -3.68
N MET A 174 1.93 6.12 -2.66
CA MET A 174 2.55 4.96 -2.00
C MET A 174 1.52 4.02 -1.36
N ASN A 175 0.38 4.55 -0.88
CA ASN A 175 -0.62 3.77 -0.16
C ASN A 175 -1.68 3.13 -1.05
N GLN A 176 -2.01 3.72 -2.20
CA GLN A 176 -3.22 3.39 -2.96
C GLN A 176 -2.95 2.80 -4.34
N THR A 177 -1.75 2.98 -4.92
CA THR A 177 -1.47 2.54 -6.29
C THR A 177 -1.29 1.04 -6.44
N ARG A 178 -0.97 0.33 -5.38
CA ARG A 178 -0.70 -1.12 -5.42
C ARG A 178 -1.92 -1.92 -5.02
N THR A 179 -2.24 -2.97 -5.77
CA THR A 179 -3.30 -3.93 -5.45
C THR A 179 -3.05 -4.58 -4.08
N ILE A 180 -1.82 -4.98 -3.81
CA ILE A 180 -1.38 -5.45 -2.48
C ILE A 180 -0.64 -4.28 -1.83
N ARG A 181 -1.25 -3.70 -0.80
CA ARG A 181 -0.67 -2.56 -0.08
C ARG A 181 0.61 -2.95 0.65
N LEU A 182 1.68 -2.21 0.38
CA LEU A 182 2.94 -2.32 1.11
C LEU A 182 3.06 -1.21 2.18
N PRO A 183 3.69 -1.48 3.33
CA PRO A 183 4.03 -0.44 4.30
C PRO A 183 4.98 0.60 3.70
N ILE A 184 4.84 1.87 4.12
CA ILE A 184 5.60 3.00 3.55
C ILE A 184 7.12 2.81 3.66
N HIS A 185 7.60 2.25 4.79
CA HIS A 185 9.04 2.00 4.97
C HIS A 185 9.58 1.00 3.94
N VAL A 186 8.81 -0.06 3.61
CA VAL A 186 9.17 -1.04 2.58
C VAL A 186 9.22 -0.39 1.19
N VAL A 187 8.23 0.47 0.88
CA VAL A 187 8.21 1.21 -0.40
C VAL A 187 9.42 2.16 -0.51
N LYS A 188 9.77 2.85 0.58
CA LYS A 188 10.96 3.72 0.61
C LYS A 188 12.24 2.92 0.38
N GLU A 189 12.37 1.79 1.05
CA GLU A 189 13.50 0.90 0.89
C GLU A 189 13.58 0.35 -0.54
N LEU A 190 12.47 -0.15 -1.09
CA LEU A 190 12.39 -0.61 -2.48
C LEU A 190 12.86 0.48 -3.46
N ASN A 191 12.46 1.74 -3.24
CA ASN A 191 12.89 2.85 -4.09
C ASN A 191 14.41 3.08 -4.06
N VAL A 192 15.09 2.79 -2.95
CA VAL A 192 16.56 2.84 -2.88
C VAL A 192 17.18 1.79 -3.79
N TYR A 193 16.67 0.55 -3.76
CA TYR A 193 17.16 -0.52 -4.64
C TYR A 193 16.89 -0.22 -6.12
N LEU A 194 15.69 0.29 -6.46
CA LEU A 194 15.35 0.66 -7.83
C LEU A 194 16.19 1.83 -8.36
N ARG A 195 16.58 2.77 -7.48
CA ARG A 195 17.49 3.86 -7.85
C ARG A 195 18.89 3.31 -8.12
N ALA A 196 19.40 2.47 -7.24
CA ALA A 196 20.70 1.83 -7.43
C ALA A 196 20.74 1.00 -8.73
N ALA A 197 19.67 0.26 -9.03
CA ALA A 197 19.54 -0.47 -10.29
C ALA A 197 19.59 0.47 -11.49
N ARG A 198 18.85 1.58 -11.50
CA ARG A 198 18.90 2.57 -12.60
C ARG A 198 20.28 3.21 -12.74
N GLU A 199 20.93 3.55 -11.65
CA GLU A 199 22.29 4.12 -11.68
C GLU A 199 23.30 3.14 -12.28
N LEU A 200 23.19 1.85 -11.94
CA LEU A 200 24.02 0.80 -12.54
C LEU A 200 23.71 0.60 -14.02
N THR A 201 22.44 0.59 -14.43
CA THR A 201 22.03 0.51 -15.84
C THR A 201 22.64 1.63 -16.68
N HIS A 202 22.76 2.85 -16.13
CA HIS A 202 23.41 3.96 -16.82
C HIS A 202 24.94 3.84 -16.90
N LYS A 203 25.56 3.09 -15.99
CA LYS A 203 27.01 2.87 -15.95
C LYS A 203 27.45 1.62 -16.69
N LEU A 204 26.60 0.60 -16.70
CA LEU A 204 26.81 -0.69 -17.33
C LEU A 204 25.91 -0.75 -18.57
N ASP A 205 26.40 -1.18 -19.70
CA ASP A 205 25.59 -1.30 -20.93
C ASP A 205 24.62 -2.51 -20.90
N HIS A 206 24.30 -3.04 -19.69
CA HIS A 206 23.39 -4.18 -19.49
C HIS A 206 22.53 -3.99 -18.24
N GLU A 207 21.47 -4.80 -18.12
CA GLU A 207 20.60 -4.82 -16.94
C GLU A 207 21.38 -5.35 -15.72
N PRO A 208 21.41 -4.61 -14.58
CA PRO A 208 22.22 -4.97 -13.42
C PRO A 208 21.71 -6.24 -12.73
N SER A 209 22.61 -7.12 -12.38
CA SER A 209 22.31 -8.31 -11.60
C SER A 209 22.03 -7.96 -10.13
N PRO A 210 21.27 -8.80 -9.39
CA PRO A 210 21.06 -8.58 -7.95
C PRO A 210 22.36 -8.55 -7.13
N GLU A 211 23.42 -9.17 -7.62
CA GLU A 211 24.76 -9.20 -6.98
C GLU A 211 25.48 -7.86 -7.14
N GLU A 212 25.37 -7.22 -8.29
CA GLU A 212 25.94 -5.90 -8.55
C GLU A 212 25.25 -4.82 -7.74
N ILE A 213 23.89 -4.91 -7.60
CA ILE A 213 23.12 -4.01 -6.75
C ILE A 213 23.50 -4.20 -5.28
N ALA A 214 23.69 -5.46 -4.83
CA ALA A 214 24.11 -5.80 -3.48
C ALA A 214 25.50 -5.20 -3.17
N ASN A 215 26.43 -5.29 -4.10
CA ASN A 215 27.76 -4.71 -3.96
C ASN A 215 27.73 -3.17 -3.89
N LEU A 216 26.87 -2.51 -4.69
CA LEU A 216 26.73 -1.04 -4.65
C LEU A 216 26.13 -0.55 -3.33
N LEU A 217 25.16 -1.29 -2.79
CA LEU A 217 24.45 -0.91 -1.56
C LEU A 217 25.05 -1.50 -0.28
N GLU A 218 26.11 -2.32 -0.40
CA GLU A 218 26.75 -3.06 0.70
C GLU A 218 25.73 -3.89 1.53
N LYS A 219 24.76 -4.52 0.84
CA LYS A 219 23.71 -5.33 1.45
C LYS A 219 23.75 -6.79 1.01
N PRO A 220 23.18 -7.73 1.79
CA PRO A 220 23.11 -9.13 1.42
C PRO A 220 22.31 -9.37 0.13
N VAL A 221 22.80 -10.20 -0.79
CA VAL A 221 22.14 -10.54 -2.07
C VAL A 221 20.72 -11.09 -1.84
N ALA A 222 20.52 -11.89 -0.78
CA ALA A 222 19.21 -12.45 -0.45
C ALA A 222 18.16 -11.35 -0.13
N GLU A 223 18.56 -10.28 0.54
CA GLU A 223 17.71 -9.14 0.83
C GLU A 223 17.34 -8.38 -0.45
N VAL A 224 18.31 -8.14 -1.34
CA VAL A 224 18.09 -7.50 -2.64
C VAL A 224 17.09 -8.29 -3.47
N LYS A 225 17.28 -9.63 -3.60
CA LYS A 225 16.35 -10.51 -4.34
C LYS A 225 14.94 -10.45 -3.75
N ARG A 226 14.80 -10.49 -2.42
CA ARG A 226 13.51 -10.37 -1.74
C ARG A 226 12.84 -9.03 -2.03
N MET A 227 13.58 -7.93 -1.98
CA MET A 227 13.03 -6.59 -2.23
C MET A 227 12.65 -6.36 -3.69
N LEU A 228 13.46 -6.86 -4.64
CA LEU A 228 13.11 -6.77 -6.07
C LEU A 228 11.87 -7.60 -6.41
N GLY A 229 11.67 -8.77 -5.79
CA GLY A 229 10.45 -9.58 -5.94
C GLY A 229 9.17 -8.86 -5.53
N LEU A 230 9.25 -7.90 -4.57
CA LEU A 230 8.09 -7.06 -4.20
C LEU A 230 7.69 -6.05 -5.30
N ASN A 231 8.51 -5.86 -6.32
CA ASN A 231 8.22 -4.98 -7.46
C ASN A 231 7.49 -5.69 -8.60
N GLU A 232 7.25 -6.99 -8.50
CA GLU A 232 6.52 -7.74 -9.51
C GLU A 232 5.11 -7.21 -9.69
N ARG A 233 4.65 -7.16 -10.94
CA ARG A 233 3.31 -6.69 -11.28
C ARG A 233 2.30 -7.79 -11.04
N VAL A 234 1.23 -7.45 -10.33
CA VAL A 234 0.06 -8.31 -10.15
C VAL A 234 -0.89 -8.08 -11.32
N THR A 235 -1.34 -9.16 -11.97
CA THR A 235 -2.31 -9.13 -13.06
C THR A 235 -3.55 -9.92 -12.67
N SER A 236 -4.69 -9.66 -13.31
CA SER A 236 -5.89 -10.47 -13.13
C SER A 236 -5.74 -11.83 -13.80
N VAL A 237 -6.25 -12.87 -13.21
CA VAL A 237 -6.34 -14.22 -13.81
C VAL A 237 -7.49 -14.36 -14.81
N ASP A 238 -8.46 -13.44 -14.76
CA ASP A 238 -9.62 -13.42 -15.66
C ASP A 238 -9.34 -12.72 -17.00
N VAL A 239 -8.10 -12.35 -17.27
CA VAL A 239 -7.72 -11.73 -18.55
C VAL A 239 -7.79 -12.79 -19.65
N SER A 240 -8.49 -12.48 -20.75
CA SER A 240 -8.53 -13.33 -21.95
C SER A 240 -7.15 -13.42 -22.60
N LEU A 241 -6.75 -14.61 -23.06
CA LEU A 241 -5.46 -14.87 -23.68
C LEU A 241 -5.28 -14.27 -25.08
N GLY A 242 -6.39 -13.77 -25.68
CA GLY A 242 -6.37 -13.12 -26.98
C GLY A 242 -7.71 -12.48 -27.32
N PRO A 243 -7.76 -11.60 -28.35
CA PRO A 243 -8.96 -10.88 -28.69
C PRO A 243 -10.11 -11.80 -29.19
N ASP A 244 -9.79 -12.98 -29.72
CA ASP A 244 -10.74 -13.95 -30.25
C ASP A 244 -10.83 -15.23 -29.41
N SER A 245 -10.28 -15.23 -28.20
CA SER A 245 -10.28 -16.42 -27.33
C SER A 245 -11.20 -16.19 -26.13
N ASP A 246 -12.17 -17.08 -25.95
CA ASP A 246 -12.99 -17.13 -24.74
C ASP A 246 -12.25 -17.73 -23.53
N LYS A 247 -11.02 -18.24 -23.74
CA LYS A 247 -10.21 -18.83 -22.67
C LYS A 247 -9.52 -17.74 -21.86
N THR A 248 -9.65 -17.86 -20.55
CA THR A 248 -8.99 -16.99 -19.58
C THR A 248 -7.60 -17.52 -19.23
N LEU A 249 -6.75 -16.66 -18.63
CA LEU A 249 -5.47 -17.10 -18.06
C LEU A 249 -5.69 -18.20 -17.01
N LEU A 250 -6.79 -18.13 -16.27
CA LEU A 250 -7.17 -19.12 -15.25
C LEU A 250 -7.30 -20.52 -15.84
N ASP A 251 -7.87 -20.66 -17.06
CA ASP A 251 -8.08 -21.96 -17.72
C ASP A 251 -6.77 -22.64 -18.15
N THR A 252 -5.66 -21.89 -18.19
CA THR A 252 -4.32 -22.41 -18.54
C THR A 252 -3.45 -22.72 -17.35
N LEU A 253 -3.80 -22.21 -16.15
CA LEU A 253 -3.07 -22.51 -14.93
C LEU A 253 -3.38 -23.95 -14.50
N THR A 254 -2.33 -24.74 -14.32
CA THR A 254 -2.45 -26.09 -13.75
C THR A 254 -2.60 -26.00 -12.23
N ASP A 255 -3.39 -26.91 -11.65
CA ASP A 255 -3.43 -27.05 -10.19
C ASP A 255 -2.11 -27.67 -9.71
N ASP A 256 -1.43 -26.99 -8.81
CA ASP A 256 -0.17 -27.45 -8.20
C ASP A 256 -0.37 -28.62 -7.23
N ARG A 257 -1.60 -28.88 -6.82
CA ARG A 257 -1.98 -29.97 -5.92
C ARG A 257 -3.16 -30.76 -6.47
N PRO A 258 -2.99 -31.39 -7.64
CA PRO A 258 -4.04 -32.27 -8.12
C PRO A 258 -4.19 -33.41 -7.10
N THR A 259 -5.33 -33.51 -6.46
CA THR A 259 -5.64 -34.65 -5.61
C THR A 259 -5.86 -35.85 -6.53
N ASP A 260 -5.00 -36.88 -6.44
CA ASP A 260 -5.17 -38.09 -7.24
C ASP A 260 -6.50 -38.72 -6.86
N PRO A 261 -7.39 -39.02 -7.81
CA PRO A 261 -8.62 -39.77 -7.52
C PRO A 261 -8.40 -41.10 -6.78
N CYS A 262 -7.25 -41.73 -7.01
CA CYS A 262 -6.87 -42.95 -6.28
C CYS A 262 -6.60 -42.67 -4.80
N GLU A 263 -5.92 -41.56 -4.47
CA GLU A 263 -5.68 -41.14 -3.08
C GLU A 263 -6.99 -40.81 -2.36
N LEU A 264 -7.91 -40.11 -3.03
CA LEU A 264 -9.23 -39.79 -2.47
C LEU A 264 -10.03 -41.05 -2.15
N LEU A 265 -10.02 -42.02 -3.07
CA LEU A 265 -10.72 -43.30 -2.85
C LEU A 265 -10.10 -44.10 -1.70
N GLN A 266 -8.76 -44.09 -1.60
CA GLN A 266 -8.07 -44.75 -0.49
C GLN A 266 -8.37 -44.11 0.86
N ASP A 267 -8.47 -42.77 0.91
CA ASP A 267 -8.82 -42.02 2.12
C ASP A 267 -10.27 -42.31 2.54
N ASP A 268 -11.19 -42.39 1.57
CA ASP A 268 -12.59 -42.74 1.83
C ASP A 268 -12.71 -44.20 2.35
N ASP A 269 -12.06 -45.16 1.68
CA ASP A 269 -12.03 -46.58 2.13
C ASP A 269 -11.40 -46.72 3.50
N LEU A 270 -10.33 -45.97 3.79
CA LEU A 270 -9.69 -45.93 5.10
C LEU A 270 -10.64 -45.37 6.16
N SER A 271 -11.36 -44.29 5.83
CA SER A 271 -12.35 -43.67 6.72
C SER A 271 -13.49 -44.63 7.07
N GLU A 272 -14.05 -45.35 6.08
CA GLU A 272 -15.07 -46.39 6.29
C GLU A 272 -14.53 -47.55 7.15
N SER A 273 -13.30 -47.97 6.87
CA SER A 273 -12.65 -49.06 7.65
C SER A 273 -12.44 -48.63 9.10
N ILE A 274 -11.99 -47.39 9.35
CA ILE A 274 -11.86 -46.85 10.72
C ILE A 274 -13.21 -46.88 11.44
N ASP A 275 -14.28 -46.48 10.79
CA ASP A 275 -15.62 -46.45 11.36
C ASP A 275 -16.12 -47.88 11.72
N GLN A 276 -15.79 -48.83 10.87
CA GLN A 276 -16.10 -50.25 11.16
C GLN A 276 -15.32 -50.76 12.37
N TRP A 277 -14.00 -50.51 12.45
CA TRP A 277 -13.16 -50.92 13.59
C TRP A 277 -13.57 -50.23 14.89
N LEU A 278 -13.97 -48.97 14.85
CA LEU A 278 -14.52 -48.26 16.00
C LEU A 278 -15.82 -48.89 16.49
N SER A 279 -16.62 -49.55 15.63
CA SER A 279 -17.84 -50.20 16.01
C SER A 279 -17.60 -51.50 16.85
N GLU A 280 -16.40 -52.11 16.71
CA GLU A 280 -15.99 -53.30 17.48
C GLU A 280 -15.48 -52.99 18.90
N LEU A 281 -15.28 -51.67 19.21
CA LEU A 281 -14.89 -51.21 20.54
C LEU A 281 -16.11 -51.09 21.47
N THR A 282 -15.85 -51.15 22.77
CA THR A 282 -16.89 -50.85 23.78
C THR A 282 -17.26 -49.33 23.67
N ASP A 283 -18.51 -49.00 24.07
CA ASP A 283 -19.02 -47.63 23.94
C ASP A 283 -18.11 -46.60 24.60
N LYS A 284 -17.56 -46.89 25.79
CA LYS A 284 -16.64 -45.96 26.47
C LYS A 284 -15.30 -45.81 25.76
N GLN A 285 -14.77 -46.89 25.20
CA GLN A 285 -13.50 -46.85 24.45
C GLN A 285 -13.69 -46.10 23.16
N ARG A 286 -14.79 -46.31 22.46
CA ARG A 286 -15.18 -45.64 21.23
C ARG A 286 -15.29 -44.14 21.45
N GLU A 287 -16.04 -43.74 22.46
CA GLU A 287 -16.25 -42.35 22.81
C GLU A 287 -14.93 -41.60 23.11
N VAL A 288 -14.06 -42.21 23.92
CA VAL A 288 -12.73 -41.65 24.24
C VAL A 288 -11.87 -41.48 22.99
N VAL A 289 -11.85 -42.47 22.07
CA VAL A 289 -11.05 -42.42 20.85
C VAL A 289 -11.61 -41.36 19.90
N ILE A 290 -12.91 -41.30 19.65
CA ILE A 290 -13.56 -40.32 18.78
C ILE A 290 -13.22 -38.90 19.21
N ARG A 291 -13.41 -38.55 20.47
CA ARG A 291 -13.16 -37.21 20.99
C ARG A 291 -11.67 -36.86 21.06
N ARG A 292 -10.85 -37.85 21.42
CA ARG A 292 -9.40 -37.62 21.53
C ARG A 292 -8.74 -37.33 20.20
N PHE A 293 -9.16 -38.01 19.12
CA PHE A 293 -8.56 -37.91 17.80
C PHE A 293 -9.40 -37.06 16.80
N GLY A 294 -10.53 -36.54 17.22
CA GLY A 294 -11.38 -35.68 16.37
C GLY A 294 -12.04 -36.46 15.23
N LEU A 295 -12.52 -37.72 15.50
CA LEU A 295 -13.17 -38.52 14.49
C LEU A 295 -14.67 -38.22 14.42
N ARG A 296 -15.32 -38.55 13.29
CA ARG A 296 -16.77 -38.35 13.08
C ARG A 296 -17.24 -36.92 13.25
N GLY A 297 -16.41 -35.93 12.85
CA GLY A 297 -16.76 -34.53 12.93
C GLY A 297 -16.57 -33.86 14.30
N HIS A 298 -15.97 -34.55 15.26
CA HIS A 298 -15.54 -33.95 16.52
C HIS A 298 -14.18 -33.25 16.34
N GLU A 299 -13.93 -32.22 17.14
CA GLU A 299 -12.60 -31.66 17.25
C GLU A 299 -11.70 -32.47 18.17
N SER A 300 -10.39 -32.54 17.90
CA SER A 300 -9.44 -33.23 18.74
C SER A 300 -9.30 -32.55 20.10
N SER A 301 -9.57 -33.28 21.19
CA SER A 301 -9.57 -32.74 22.55
C SER A 301 -8.46 -33.35 23.41
N THR A 302 -8.07 -32.64 24.48
CA THR A 302 -7.08 -33.12 25.45
C THR A 302 -7.66 -34.18 26.35
N LEU A 303 -6.80 -34.98 27.00
CA LEU A 303 -7.28 -36.03 27.95
C LEU A 303 -8.09 -35.46 29.12
N GLU A 304 -7.84 -34.23 29.49
CA GLU A 304 -8.53 -33.52 30.57
C GLU A 304 -9.92 -33.09 30.14
N GLU A 305 -10.05 -32.50 28.96
CA GLU A 305 -11.32 -32.08 28.36
C GLU A 305 -12.23 -33.31 28.13
N VAL A 306 -11.69 -34.37 27.51
CA VAL A 306 -12.42 -35.64 27.33
C VAL A 306 -12.87 -36.22 28.70
N GLY A 307 -12.02 -36.10 29.72
CA GLY A 307 -12.36 -36.52 31.09
C GLY A 307 -13.51 -35.70 31.68
N GLN A 308 -13.54 -34.40 31.48
CA GLN A 308 -14.61 -33.51 31.93
C GLN A 308 -15.94 -33.84 31.23
N GLU A 309 -15.92 -34.09 29.94
CA GLU A 309 -17.11 -34.38 29.14
C GLU A 309 -17.73 -35.75 29.49
N ILE A 310 -16.88 -36.79 29.69
CA ILE A 310 -17.35 -38.14 29.98
C ILE A 310 -17.56 -38.38 31.50
N GLY A 311 -17.11 -37.44 32.34
CA GLY A 311 -17.20 -37.56 33.80
C GLY A 311 -16.14 -38.53 34.38
N LEU A 312 -14.96 -38.61 33.80
CA LEU A 312 -13.87 -39.48 34.22
C LEU A 312 -12.60 -38.68 34.56
N THR A 313 -11.72 -39.25 35.39
CA THR A 313 -10.42 -38.62 35.67
C THR A 313 -9.48 -38.72 34.45
N ARG A 314 -8.60 -37.79 34.26
CA ARG A 314 -7.57 -37.76 33.19
C ARG A 314 -6.80 -39.07 33.08
N GLU A 315 -6.40 -39.66 34.22
CA GLU A 315 -5.64 -40.89 34.21
C GLU A 315 -6.52 -42.12 33.79
N ARG A 316 -7.81 -42.09 34.14
CA ARG A 316 -8.74 -43.12 33.67
C ARG A 316 -9.01 -43.03 32.18
N VAL A 317 -9.12 -41.84 31.62
CA VAL A 317 -9.22 -41.61 30.17
C VAL A 317 -7.96 -42.12 29.47
N ARG A 318 -6.77 -41.84 30.01
CA ARG A 318 -5.50 -42.34 29.46
C ARG A 318 -5.45 -43.89 29.45
N GLN A 319 -5.88 -44.53 30.52
CA GLN A 319 -5.95 -46.02 30.59
C GLN A 319 -6.90 -46.54 29.50
N ILE A 320 -8.12 -46.01 29.40
CA ILE A 320 -9.11 -46.43 28.39
C ILE A 320 -8.54 -46.18 26.97
N GLN A 321 -7.84 -45.09 26.71
CA GLN A 321 -7.19 -44.81 25.42
C GLN A 321 -6.17 -45.92 25.09
N VAL A 322 -5.29 -46.25 26.01
CA VAL A 322 -4.25 -47.27 25.77
C VAL A 322 -4.89 -48.66 25.52
N GLU A 323 -5.91 -49.02 26.29
CA GLU A 323 -6.67 -50.26 26.10
C GLU A 323 -7.37 -50.27 24.72
N ALA A 324 -7.99 -49.14 24.33
CA ALA A 324 -8.68 -49.02 23.05
C ALA A 324 -7.70 -49.13 21.85
N LEU A 325 -6.56 -48.46 21.92
CA LEU A 325 -5.54 -48.53 20.87
C LEU A 325 -4.95 -49.96 20.77
N LYS A 326 -4.73 -50.64 21.91
CA LYS A 326 -4.30 -52.04 21.88
C LYS A 326 -5.34 -52.94 21.22
N ARG A 327 -6.61 -52.73 21.54
CA ARG A 327 -7.71 -53.48 20.94
C ARG A 327 -7.83 -53.23 19.44
N LEU A 328 -7.71 -51.97 19.02
CA LEU A 328 -7.69 -51.63 17.60
C LEU A 328 -6.53 -52.31 16.86
N ARG A 329 -5.33 -52.36 17.45
CA ARG A 329 -4.20 -53.08 16.86
C ARG A 329 -4.50 -54.59 16.68
N GLU A 330 -5.13 -55.24 17.67
CA GLU A 330 -5.54 -56.65 17.56
C GLU A 330 -6.57 -56.86 16.43
N ILE A 331 -7.48 -55.90 16.22
CA ILE A 331 -8.47 -55.94 15.14
C ILE A 331 -7.78 -55.80 13.78
N LEU A 332 -6.83 -54.84 13.64
CA LEU A 332 -6.03 -54.65 12.43
C LEU A 332 -5.23 -55.89 12.06
N GLU A 333 -4.54 -56.51 13.01
CA GLU A 333 -3.75 -57.72 12.80
C GLU A 333 -4.64 -58.92 12.36
N LYS A 334 -5.84 -59.01 12.91
CA LYS A 334 -6.82 -60.04 12.50
C LYS A 334 -7.33 -59.84 11.07
N ASN A 335 -7.46 -58.60 10.64
CA ASN A 335 -7.89 -58.25 9.28
C ASN A 335 -6.73 -58.28 8.26
N GLY A 336 -5.53 -58.73 8.68
CA GLY A 336 -4.35 -58.87 7.80
C GLY A 336 -3.66 -57.54 7.43
N LEU A 337 -4.04 -56.45 8.08
CA LEU A 337 -3.41 -55.17 7.88
C LEU A 337 -2.24 -55.01 8.87
N SER A 338 -1.01 -54.98 8.36
CA SER A 338 0.16 -54.65 9.15
C SER A 338 0.38 -53.14 9.14
N SER A 339 1.05 -52.61 10.18
CA SER A 339 1.42 -51.17 10.23
C SER A 339 2.21 -50.71 9.00
N ASP A 340 3.00 -51.62 8.41
CA ASP A 340 3.84 -51.35 7.25
C ASP A 340 3.05 -51.28 5.93
N ALA A 341 1.84 -51.87 5.91
CA ALA A 341 0.95 -51.83 4.74
C ALA A 341 0.07 -50.55 4.69
N LEU A 342 -0.10 -49.85 5.81
CA LEU A 342 -0.91 -48.60 5.89
C LEU A 342 -0.11 -47.31 5.65
N PHE A 343 1.22 -47.43 5.68
CA PHE A 343 2.11 -46.25 5.55
C PHE A 343 3.06 -46.36 4.34
N GLN A 344 2.75 -47.21 3.37
CA GLN A 344 3.37 -47.23 2.06
C GLN A 344 2.53 -46.40 1.06
#